data_8fcd4a0fb5925968cb12e5e0b1bf5d9e
#
_entry.id   8fcd4a0fb5925968cb12e5e0b1bf5d9e
#
_cell.length_a   1.000
_cell.length_b   1.000
_cell.length_c   1.000
_cell.angle_alpha   90.00
_cell.angle_beta   90.00
_cell.angle_gamma   90.00
#
_symmetry.space_group_name_H-M   'P 1'
#
loop_
_entity.id
_entity.type
_entity.pdbx_description
1 polymer ?
#
loop_
_entity_poly.entity_id
_entity_poly.type
_entity_poly.pdbx_seq_one_letter_code
_entity_poly.pdbx_strand_id
1 'polypeptide(L)'
;MNIDKVKKLIEKSKRPVVLAGTGINISDTKTELFRFVKKNSLPIVTAWSHDIYPNYDKFYYGRQGSIGNRVGNFVVQYADLVLVLGSRLNIRQTSYNWKEFAKNATIISVDIDPLELNKNLIKIDYKIQMDLKNFFIKINKLI
;
A
#
# COMPACT_ATOMS: atom_id res chain seq x y z
N MET A 1 -7.20 12.05 8.13
CA MET A 1 -6.62 12.74 6.95
C MET A 1 -7.65 12.78 5.82
N ASN A 2 -7.72 13.88 5.05
CA ASN A 2 -8.62 13.98 3.90
C ASN A 2 -8.04 13.20 2.69
N ILE A 3 -8.89 12.55 1.91
CA ILE A 3 -8.53 11.77 0.70
C ILE A 3 -7.89 12.66 -0.38
N ASP A 4 -8.31 13.93 -0.49
CA ASP A 4 -7.66 14.90 -1.38
C ASP A 4 -6.15 15.06 -1.12
N LYS A 5 -5.74 14.98 0.15
CA LYS A 5 -4.33 15.03 0.51
C LYS A 5 -3.58 13.78 0.05
N VAL A 6 -4.22 12.60 0.09
CA VAL A 6 -3.63 11.36 -0.45
C VAL A 6 -3.36 11.53 -1.94
N LYS A 7 -4.36 11.99 -2.69
CA LYS A 7 -4.22 12.27 -4.12
C LYS A 7 -3.03 13.19 -4.40
N LYS A 8 -2.99 14.34 -3.73
CA LYS A 8 -1.90 15.32 -3.89
C LYS A 8 -0.51 14.75 -3.57
N LEU A 9 -0.41 13.87 -2.57
CA LEU A 9 0.85 13.21 -2.23
C LEU A 9 1.27 12.22 -3.32
N ILE A 10 0.33 11.45 -3.87
CA ILE A 10 0.60 10.55 -5.00
C ILE A 10 1.08 11.35 -6.22
N GLU A 11 0.41 12.43 -6.57
CA GLU A 11 0.76 13.28 -7.72
C GLU A 11 2.13 13.96 -7.59
N LYS A 12 2.54 14.28 -6.37
CA LYS A 12 3.86 14.89 -6.08
C LYS A 12 4.99 13.89 -5.98
N SER A 13 4.69 12.64 -5.71
CA SER A 13 5.69 11.60 -5.55
C SER A 13 6.35 11.25 -6.89
N LYS A 14 7.65 11.01 -6.86
CA LYS A 14 8.41 10.57 -8.02
C LYS A 14 8.46 9.04 -8.13
N ARG A 15 8.33 8.35 -7.03
CA ARG A 15 8.41 6.88 -6.93
C ARG A 15 7.34 6.34 -5.97
N PRO A 16 6.05 6.60 -6.27
CA PRO A 16 4.96 6.08 -5.45
C PRO A 16 4.82 4.58 -5.65
N VAL A 17 4.48 3.87 -4.57
CA VAL A 17 4.20 2.43 -4.60
C VAL A 17 2.94 2.14 -3.80
N VAL A 18 2.07 1.30 -4.34
CA VAL A 18 0.94 0.70 -3.60
C VAL A 18 1.39 -0.62 -2.99
N LEU A 19 1.18 -0.79 -1.70
CA LEU A 19 1.37 -2.06 -1.00
C LEU A 19 0.00 -2.57 -0.56
N ALA A 20 -0.50 -3.59 -1.25
CA ALA A 20 -1.82 -4.16 -1.00
C ALA A 20 -1.74 -5.42 -0.12
N GLY A 21 -2.51 -5.43 0.95
CA GLY A 21 -2.63 -6.56 1.87
C GLY A 21 -3.94 -7.33 1.76
N THR A 22 -4.14 -8.29 2.67
CA THR A 22 -5.33 -9.16 2.73
C THR A 22 -6.64 -8.41 2.89
N GLY A 23 -6.60 -7.19 3.43
CA GLY A 23 -7.76 -6.32 3.53
C GLY A 23 -8.49 -6.09 2.20
N ILE A 24 -7.76 -6.15 1.07
CA ILE A 24 -8.34 -6.07 -0.28
C ILE A 24 -9.29 -7.24 -0.55
N ASN A 25 -8.88 -8.46 -0.17
CA ASN A 25 -9.74 -9.65 -0.31
C ASN A 25 -10.93 -9.60 0.64
N ILE A 26 -10.69 -9.23 1.90
CA ILE A 26 -11.72 -9.17 2.95
C ILE A 26 -12.80 -8.14 2.60
N SER A 27 -12.42 -7.00 2.05
CA SER A 27 -13.34 -5.93 1.65
C SER A 27 -13.95 -6.14 0.26
N ASP A 28 -13.53 -7.18 -0.47
CA ASP A 28 -13.94 -7.45 -1.86
C ASP A 28 -13.73 -6.24 -2.79
N THR A 29 -12.51 -5.68 -2.78
CA THR A 29 -12.17 -4.46 -3.53
C THR A 29 -11.06 -4.64 -4.57
N LYS A 30 -10.88 -5.87 -5.09
CA LYS A 30 -9.88 -6.16 -6.13
C LYS A 30 -10.10 -5.35 -7.40
N THR A 31 -11.35 -5.23 -7.84
CA THR A 31 -11.71 -4.48 -9.05
C THR A 31 -11.40 -2.99 -8.89
N GLU A 32 -11.72 -2.42 -7.74
CA GLU A 32 -11.45 -1.02 -7.42
C GLU A 32 -9.95 -0.74 -7.32
N LEU A 33 -9.21 -1.65 -6.68
CA LEU A 33 -7.74 -1.59 -6.63
C LEU A 33 -7.13 -1.63 -8.04
N PHE A 34 -7.57 -2.56 -8.87
CA PHE A 34 -7.10 -2.68 -10.26
C PHE A 34 -7.34 -1.38 -11.04
N ARG A 35 -8.56 -0.85 -10.97
CA ARG A 35 -8.93 0.42 -11.61
C ARG A 35 -8.06 1.57 -11.10
N PHE A 36 -7.88 1.68 -9.80
CA PHE A 36 -7.06 2.72 -9.17
C PHE A 36 -5.60 2.67 -9.64
N VAL A 37 -4.98 1.50 -9.62
CA VAL A 37 -3.60 1.27 -10.07
C VAL A 37 -3.44 1.62 -11.55
N LYS A 38 -4.33 1.12 -12.41
CA LYS A 38 -4.27 1.35 -13.86
C LYS A 38 -4.45 2.83 -14.21
N LYS A 39 -5.43 3.48 -13.61
CA LYS A 39 -5.75 4.89 -13.90
C LYS A 39 -4.61 5.83 -13.51
N ASN A 40 -3.88 5.50 -12.45
CA ASN A 40 -2.76 6.32 -11.97
C ASN A 40 -1.38 5.80 -12.39
N SER A 41 -1.31 4.70 -13.13
CA SER A 41 -0.05 4.08 -13.54
C SER A 41 0.88 3.79 -12.36
N LEU A 42 0.34 3.30 -11.24
CA LEU A 42 1.09 3.11 -10.01
C LEU A 42 1.76 1.73 -9.96
N PRO A 43 3.05 1.65 -9.64
CA PRO A 43 3.66 0.40 -9.22
C PRO A 43 2.90 -0.19 -8.02
N ILE A 44 2.64 -1.49 -8.08
CA ILE A 44 2.01 -2.21 -6.98
C ILE A 44 2.80 -3.45 -6.58
N VAL A 45 2.92 -3.64 -5.29
CA VAL A 45 3.38 -4.88 -4.66
C VAL A 45 2.29 -5.42 -3.74
N THR A 46 2.29 -6.72 -3.54
CA THR A 46 1.38 -7.33 -2.57
C THR A 46 2.15 -7.79 -1.34
N ALA A 47 1.44 -7.87 -0.23
CA ALA A 47 1.89 -8.60 0.93
C ALA A 47 1.99 -10.10 0.59
N TRP A 48 2.13 -10.95 1.59
CA TRP A 48 2.25 -12.39 1.39
C TRP A 48 1.09 -13.04 0.61
N SER A 49 -0.11 -12.52 0.76
CA SER A 49 -1.30 -13.07 0.09
C SER A 49 -1.19 -12.93 -1.43
N HIS A 50 -1.42 -14.01 -2.13
CA HIS A 50 -1.60 -14.04 -3.56
C HIS A 50 -3.08 -13.74 -3.91
N ASP A 51 -3.39 -13.65 -5.18
CA ASP A 51 -4.74 -13.35 -5.71
C ASP A 51 -5.30 -11.96 -5.40
N ILE A 52 -4.46 -11.04 -4.96
CA ILE A 52 -4.85 -9.66 -4.74
C ILE A 52 -4.79 -8.86 -6.04
N TYR A 53 -3.79 -9.14 -6.86
CA TYR A 53 -3.55 -8.40 -8.09
C TYR A 53 -3.05 -9.33 -9.22
N PRO A 54 -3.43 -9.08 -10.50
CA PRO A 54 -3.05 -9.95 -11.61
C PRO A 54 -1.53 -9.99 -11.84
N ASN A 55 -0.95 -11.19 -11.88
CA ASN A 55 0.49 -11.39 -12.03
C ASN A 55 1.05 -10.95 -13.40
N TYR A 56 0.21 -10.89 -14.43
CA TYR A 56 0.60 -10.49 -15.78
C TYR A 56 0.54 -8.98 -16.02
N ASP A 57 0.03 -8.20 -15.05
CA ASP A 57 -0.09 -6.77 -15.23
C ASP A 57 1.27 -6.08 -15.12
N LYS A 58 1.55 -5.15 -16.02
CA LYS A 58 2.83 -4.44 -16.09
C LYS A 58 3.16 -3.58 -14.88
N PHE A 59 2.17 -3.24 -14.05
CA PHE A 59 2.37 -2.47 -12.82
C PHE A 59 2.65 -3.34 -11.61
N TYR A 60 2.51 -4.67 -11.73
CA TYR A 60 2.75 -5.60 -10.63
C TYR A 60 4.22 -5.99 -10.52
N TYR A 61 4.85 -5.64 -9.42
CA TYR A 61 6.26 -5.92 -9.14
C TYR A 61 6.47 -7.10 -8.19
N GLY A 62 5.43 -7.82 -7.90
CA GLY A 62 5.50 -9.03 -7.07
C GLY A 62 5.22 -8.78 -5.60
N ARG A 63 5.79 -9.62 -4.76
CA ARG A 63 5.58 -9.58 -3.30
C ARG A 63 6.76 -8.93 -2.61
N GLN A 64 6.45 -8.20 -1.54
CA GLN A 64 7.48 -7.69 -0.65
C GLN A 64 7.49 -8.47 0.66
N GLY A 65 8.59 -8.41 1.41
CA GLY A 65 8.77 -9.08 2.69
C GLY A 65 9.78 -10.22 2.65
N SER A 66 9.89 -10.99 3.74
CA SER A 66 10.87 -12.06 3.90
C SER A 66 10.71 -13.23 2.93
N ILE A 67 9.50 -13.43 2.44
CA ILE A 67 9.18 -14.42 1.39
C ILE A 67 8.80 -13.75 0.07
N GLY A 68 9.08 -12.47 -0.05
CA GLY A 68 8.90 -11.71 -1.26
C GLY A 68 10.00 -11.95 -2.28
N ASN A 69 9.81 -11.43 -3.48
CA ASN A 69 10.84 -11.44 -4.50
C ASN A 69 11.75 -10.20 -4.37
N ARG A 70 12.92 -10.30 -4.97
CA ARG A 70 13.93 -9.22 -4.94
C ARG A 70 13.38 -7.90 -5.48
N VAL A 71 12.63 -7.94 -6.56
CA VAL A 71 12.08 -6.75 -7.22
C VAL A 71 11.04 -6.06 -6.34
N GLY A 72 10.11 -6.82 -5.76
CA GLY A 72 9.08 -6.27 -4.86
C GLY A 72 9.69 -5.59 -3.64
N ASN A 73 10.72 -6.20 -3.03
CA ASN A 73 11.44 -5.58 -1.92
C ASN A 73 12.17 -4.31 -2.32
N PHE A 74 12.86 -4.33 -3.48
CA PHE A 74 13.58 -3.18 -3.99
C PHE A 74 12.65 -1.99 -4.26
N VAL A 75 11.51 -2.23 -4.91
CA VAL A 75 10.53 -1.19 -5.26
C VAL A 75 10.03 -0.48 -4.00
N VAL A 76 9.71 -1.22 -2.94
CA VAL A 76 9.27 -0.63 -1.66
C VAL A 76 10.39 0.17 -0.98
N GLN A 77 11.60 -0.37 -0.94
CA GLN A 77 12.73 0.32 -0.29
C GLN A 77 13.18 1.58 -1.03
N TYR A 78 12.97 1.62 -2.34
CA TYR A 78 13.33 2.77 -3.19
C TYR A 78 12.22 3.81 -3.34
N ALA A 79 11.02 3.52 -2.81
CA ALA A 79 9.88 4.43 -2.86
C ALA A 79 10.14 5.73 -2.08
N ASP A 80 9.53 6.82 -2.52
CA ASP A 80 9.40 8.06 -1.77
C ASP A 80 7.99 8.23 -1.16
N LEU A 81 7.05 7.37 -1.60
CA LEU A 81 5.71 7.25 -1.05
C LEU A 81 5.27 5.78 -1.10
N VAL A 82 4.83 5.25 0.04
CA VAL A 82 4.20 3.92 0.13
C VAL A 82 2.76 4.10 0.60
N LEU A 83 1.81 3.75 -0.27
CA LEU A 83 0.40 3.68 0.08
C LEU A 83 0.03 2.26 0.48
N VAL A 84 -0.15 2.03 1.76
CA VAL A 84 -0.48 0.74 2.35
C VAL A 84 -1.99 0.59 2.44
N LEU A 85 -2.54 -0.41 1.77
CA LEU A 85 -3.98 -0.67 1.69
C LEU A 85 -4.32 -2.03 2.31
N GLY A 86 -4.93 -2.01 3.49
CA GLY A 86 -5.38 -3.20 4.20
C GLY A 86 -4.27 -4.21 4.48
N SER A 87 -3.09 -3.71 4.87
CA SER A 87 -1.94 -4.53 5.26
C SER A 87 -1.48 -4.18 6.65
N ARG A 88 -1.37 -5.21 7.49
CA ARG A 88 -0.96 -5.09 8.89
C ARG A 88 0.52 -4.73 9.07
N LEU A 89 1.32 -4.73 8.01
CA LEU A 89 2.77 -4.49 8.07
C LEU A 89 3.44 -5.31 9.19
N ASN A 90 3.16 -6.61 9.21
CA ASN A 90 3.73 -7.51 10.21
C ASN A 90 5.23 -7.74 9.97
N ILE A 91 5.90 -8.42 10.91
CA ILE A 91 7.35 -8.66 10.88
C ILE A 91 7.83 -9.38 9.60
N ARG A 92 6.99 -10.20 8.98
CA ARG A 92 7.34 -10.88 7.71
C ARG A 92 7.42 -9.91 6.53
N GLN A 93 6.75 -8.76 6.65
CA GLN A 93 6.78 -7.71 5.64
C GLN A 93 7.87 -6.68 5.91
N THR A 94 8.09 -6.33 7.17
CA THR A 94 8.97 -5.23 7.57
C THR A 94 10.35 -5.69 8.03
N SER A 95 10.55 -7.00 8.22
CA SER A 95 11.75 -7.59 8.81
C SER A 95 11.92 -7.22 10.31
N TYR A 96 12.92 -7.80 10.94
CA TYR A 96 13.28 -7.48 12.33
C TYR A 96 13.80 -6.04 12.48
N ASN A 97 14.44 -5.52 11.44
CA ASN A 97 14.91 -4.13 11.43
C ASN A 97 13.84 -3.20 10.82
N TRP A 98 12.67 -3.14 11.46
CA TRP A 98 11.53 -2.36 10.98
C TRP A 98 11.80 -0.87 10.80
N LYS A 99 12.83 -0.31 11.47
CA LYS A 99 13.26 1.09 11.29
C LYS A 99 13.80 1.37 9.89
N GLU A 100 14.31 0.34 9.22
CA GLU A 100 14.82 0.44 7.85
C GLU A 100 13.74 0.23 6.78
N PHE A 101 12.53 -0.22 7.17
CA PHE A 101 11.43 -0.43 6.23
C PHE A 101 11.00 0.88 5.59
N ALA A 102 11.21 1.00 4.28
CA ALA A 102 10.84 2.18 3.49
C ALA A 102 11.21 3.51 4.18
N LYS A 103 12.38 3.57 4.81
CA LYS A 103 12.81 4.67 5.71
C LYS A 103 12.81 6.05 5.07
N ASN A 104 12.97 6.11 3.75
CA ASN A 104 13.01 7.36 2.99
C ASN A 104 11.64 7.73 2.39
N ALA A 105 10.63 6.90 2.60
CA ALA A 105 9.30 7.12 2.07
C ALA A 105 8.37 7.79 3.08
N THR A 106 7.43 8.56 2.56
CA THR A 106 6.21 8.89 3.29
C THR A 106 5.28 7.68 3.28
N ILE A 107 4.87 7.20 4.44
CA ILE A 107 3.99 6.03 4.56
C ILE A 107 2.57 6.48 4.90
N ILE A 108 1.64 6.19 4.00
CA ILE A 108 0.20 6.37 4.20
C ILE A 108 -0.40 4.98 4.42
N SER A 109 -1.09 4.76 5.52
CA SER A 109 -1.77 3.48 5.79
C SER A 109 -3.27 3.66 5.90
N VAL A 110 -4.01 2.86 5.15
CA VAL A 110 -5.48 2.76 5.19
C VAL A 110 -5.84 1.40 5.76
N ASP A 111 -6.48 1.39 6.90
CA ASP A 111 -6.96 0.17 7.56
C ASP A 111 -8.25 0.48 8.32
N ILE A 112 -9.08 -0.54 8.49
CA ILE A 112 -10.30 -0.44 9.31
C ILE A 112 -9.98 -0.53 10.81
N ASP A 113 -8.89 -1.22 11.16
CA ASP A 113 -8.50 -1.46 12.54
C ASP A 113 -7.59 -0.34 13.07
N PRO A 114 -8.06 0.44 14.06
CA PRO A 114 -7.24 1.49 14.66
C PRO A 114 -6.03 0.94 15.42
N LEU A 115 -6.05 -0.29 15.90
CA LEU A 115 -4.91 -0.90 16.60
C LEU A 115 -3.77 -1.15 15.62
N GLU A 116 -4.07 -1.59 14.41
CA GLU A 116 -3.07 -1.78 13.36
C GLU A 116 -2.44 -0.45 12.92
N LEU A 117 -3.23 0.61 12.84
CA LEU A 117 -2.74 1.94 12.49
C LEU A 117 -1.88 2.58 13.59
N ASN A 118 -2.09 2.21 14.84
CA ASN A 118 -1.42 2.83 16.00
C ASN A 118 -0.27 2.00 16.58
N LYS A 119 0.21 1.01 15.85
CA LYS A 119 1.43 0.28 16.24
C LYS A 119 2.61 1.24 16.35
N ASN A 120 3.36 1.11 17.45
CA ASN A 120 4.52 1.97 17.72
C ASN A 120 5.81 1.50 17.02
N LEU A 121 5.76 0.37 16.29
CA LEU A 121 6.96 -0.25 15.70
C LEU A 121 7.35 0.37 14.36
N ILE A 122 6.38 0.75 13.54
CA ILE A 122 6.62 1.27 12.20
C ILE A 122 6.17 2.72 12.13
N LYS A 123 7.00 3.55 11.55
CA LYS A 123 6.63 4.93 11.25
C LYS A 123 5.53 4.93 10.18
N ILE A 124 4.33 5.35 10.56
CA ILE A 124 3.24 5.65 9.64
C ILE A 124 2.99 7.15 9.71
N ASP A 125 3.29 7.85 8.63
CA ASP A 125 3.17 9.32 8.59
C ASP A 125 1.71 9.77 8.53
N TYR A 126 0.89 9.01 7.81
CA TYR A 126 -0.54 9.32 7.68
C TYR A 126 -1.39 8.07 7.89
N LYS A 127 -2.22 8.12 8.92
CA LYS A 127 -3.14 7.05 9.32
C LYS A 127 -4.54 7.40 8.85
N ILE A 128 -5.20 6.48 8.13
CA ILE A 128 -6.56 6.64 7.65
C ILE A 128 -7.38 5.45 8.13
N GLN A 129 -8.15 5.65 9.19
CA GLN A 129 -9.09 4.64 9.66
C GLN A 129 -10.33 4.67 8.76
N MET A 130 -10.40 3.71 7.84
CA MET A 130 -11.49 3.64 6.86
C MET A 130 -11.58 2.24 6.25
N ASP A 131 -12.79 1.80 5.98
CA ASP A 131 -13.05 0.65 5.13
C ASP A 131 -12.55 0.91 3.69
N LEU A 132 -11.96 -0.10 3.04
CA LEU A 132 -11.37 0.06 1.72
C LEU A 132 -12.40 0.34 0.62
N LYS A 133 -13.64 -0.16 0.73
CA LYS A 133 -14.71 0.24 -0.21
C LYS A 133 -14.94 1.74 -0.18
N ASN A 134 -15.03 2.30 1.02
CA ASN A 134 -15.22 3.73 1.21
C ASN A 134 -14.00 4.53 0.73
N PHE A 135 -12.80 4.01 0.97
CA PHE A 135 -11.57 4.62 0.46
C PHE A 135 -11.60 4.69 -1.07
N PHE A 136 -11.86 3.57 -1.75
CA PHE A 136 -11.87 3.53 -3.21
C PHE A 136 -13.00 4.36 -3.82
N ILE A 137 -14.19 4.38 -3.20
CA ILE A 137 -15.27 5.26 -3.66
C ILE A 137 -14.84 6.72 -3.64
N LYS A 138 -14.15 7.15 -2.58
CA LYS A 138 -13.70 8.53 -2.44
C LYS A 138 -12.53 8.86 -3.37
N ILE A 139 -11.49 8.04 -3.36
CA ILE A 139 -10.29 8.32 -4.15
C ILE A 139 -10.56 8.25 -5.65
N ASN A 140 -11.36 7.29 -6.12
CA ASN A 140 -11.70 7.13 -7.54
C ASN A 140 -12.61 8.23 -8.10
N LYS A 141 -13.29 8.98 -7.23
CA LYS A 141 -14.05 10.18 -7.65
C LYS A 141 -13.15 11.40 -7.89
N LEU A 142 -11.98 11.42 -7.26
CA LEU A 142 -11.04 12.54 -7.33
C LEU A 142 -10.04 12.43 -8.49
N ILE A 143 -10.00 11.29 -9.13
CA ILE A 143 -8.97 10.95 -10.13
C ILE A 143 -9.56 10.94 -11.53
#